data_b6b15fa360bab98c50e77ded4ac4a12c
#
_entry.id   b6b15fa360bab98c50e77ded4ac4a12c
#
_cell.length_a   1.000
_cell.length_b   1.000
_cell.length_c   1.000
_cell.angle_alpha   90.00
_cell.angle_beta   90.00
_cell.angle_gamma   90.00
#
_symmetry.space_group_name_H-M   'P 1'
#
loop_
_entity.id
_entity.type
_entity.pdbx_description
1 polymer ?
#
loop_
_entity_poly.entity_id
_entity_poly.type
_entity_poly.pdbx_seq_one_letter_code
_entity_poly.pdbx_strand_id
1 'polypeptide(L)'
;SQLSQFMDQTNPLAELAHKRRLSAMGPGGLSRERASFDVRDVHQSHYGRICPIATPEGPNIGLVTHLASFAKINEYGFIETPFREVSQLVPNDGKAAAGHISREEVKAGSKTLVKAGEAFTEKAAKEAKKIKDKPEIQVRAYITSKISYTDADEEMGLVIAQANSELDEVGQFTNKRISARKDGDAILAHVNDITHIDISPKQIISITTSLIPFLEHDDNTRASMGSNMQRQSVSLVSPHSPIVGTGMEEITAKNSGQVLVADRDGDVLYVDGEHITVMYDNGKKVTYELQNYVRSNQATAIHQRAVINKGDKIKKGDLLADGPAIEGGELAIGQNLLVAYMAWEGFNFEDAVIISERLVKDGVYDSVHIETFTIDVRDTKLGPELITRDIPNVGEGKLKDLNEDGIVRIGATVHEGDILVGKITPKGETELTA
;
A
#
# COMPACT_ATOMS: atom_id res chain seq x y z
N SER A 1 18.08 18.07 5.63
CA SER A 1 17.86 17.36 6.89
C SER A 1 17.83 15.86 6.63
N GLN A 2 18.46 15.07 7.51
CA GLN A 2 18.52 13.60 7.36
C GLN A 2 17.16 12.92 7.56
N LEU A 3 16.23 13.58 8.25
CA LEU A 3 14.88 13.08 8.50
C LEU A 3 13.93 13.32 7.33
N SER A 4 14.16 14.38 6.56
CA SER A 4 13.40 14.68 5.37
C SER A 4 14.09 14.05 4.16
N GLN A 5 13.40 13.16 3.45
CA GLN A 5 13.92 12.41 2.32
C GLN A 5 13.11 12.69 1.06
N PHE A 6 13.78 12.61 -0.09
CA PHE A 6 13.12 12.66 -1.38
C PHE A 6 12.27 11.40 -1.57
N MET A 7 10.97 11.56 -1.82
CA MET A 7 10.03 10.45 -1.84
C MET A 7 10.25 9.53 -3.06
N ASP A 8 10.24 8.23 -2.83
CA ASP A 8 10.23 7.23 -3.90
C ASP A 8 8.88 7.27 -4.61
N GLN A 9 8.87 7.61 -5.90
CA GLN A 9 7.67 7.75 -6.73
C GLN A 9 7.73 6.94 -8.03
N THR A 10 8.49 5.86 -8.05
CA THR A 10 8.59 4.98 -9.25
C THR A 10 7.24 4.39 -9.62
N ASN A 11 6.47 4.02 -8.61
CA ASN A 11 5.09 3.53 -8.73
C ASN A 11 4.29 3.88 -7.46
N PRO A 12 2.97 3.77 -7.46
CA PRO A 12 2.14 4.08 -6.29
C PRO A 12 2.49 3.27 -5.04
N LEU A 13 2.91 2.01 -5.21
CA LEU A 13 3.31 1.14 -4.11
C LEU A 13 4.61 1.62 -3.45
N ALA A 14 5.60 2.06 -4.23
CA ALA A 14 6.86 2.61 -3.72
C ALA A 14 6.61 3.86 -2.87
N GLU A 15 5.71 4.73 -3.30
CA GLU A 15 5.30 5.92 -2.58
C GLU A 15 4.67 5.58 -1.23
N LEU A 16 3.70 4.64 -1.23
CA LEU A 16 3.03 4.20 -0.03
C LEU A 16 3.98 3.50 0.95
N ALA A 17 4.86 2.64 0.44
CA ALA A 17 5.84 1.93 1.25
C ALA A 17 6.88 2.88 1.87
N HIS A 18 7.30 3.93 1.14
CA HIS A 18 8.24 4.92 1.66
C HIS A 18 7.64 5.70 2.84
N LYS A 19 6.36 6.07 2.75
CA LYS A 19 5.63 6.74 3.85
C LYS A 19 5.49 5.88 5.11
N ARG A 20 5.57 4.57 4.98
CA ARG A 20 5.43 3.58 6.05
C ARG A 20 6.77 2.95 6.48
N ARG A 21 7.89 3.51 6.05
CA ARG A 21 9.23 3.01 6.38
C ARG A 21 9.62 3.43 7.80
N LEU A 22 10.22 2.49 8.52
CA LEU A 22 10.81 2.68 9.85
C LEU A 22 12.33 2.54 9.73
N SER A 23 13.07 3.48 10.28
CA SER A 23 14.55 3.42 10.28
C SER A 23 15.08 3.53 11.70
N ALA A 24 15.97 2.63 12.06
CA ALA A 24 16.74 2.70 13.31
C ALA A 24 17.96 3.63 13.20
N MET A 25 18.25 4.11 11.99
CA MET A 25 19.41 4.97 11.69
C MET A 25 19.00 6.45 11.68
N GLY A 26 19.99 7.33 11.69
CA GLY A 26 19.77 8.77 11.62
C GLY A 26 20.14 9.50 12.91
N PRO A 27 19.75 10.78 13.07
CA PRO A 27 20.06 11.56 14.27
C PRO A 27 19.49 10.92 15.53
N GLY A 28 20.35 10.58 16.48
CA GLY A 28 19.98 9.89 17.72
C GLY A 28 19.77 8.38 17.57
N GLY A 29 19.95 7.82 16.37
CA GLY A 29 19.82 6.40 16.08
C GLY A 29 21.15 5.66 16.03
N LEU A 30 21.10 4.46 15.45
CA LEU A 30 22.25 3.55 15.33
C LEU A 30 23.05 3.85 14.07
N SER A 31 24.35 3.52 14.10
CA SER A 31 25.17 3.41 12.89
C SER A 31 25.22 1.96 12.42
N ARG A 32 25.32 1.74 11.10
CA ARG A 32 25.38 0.39 10.49
C ARG A 32 26.49 -0.48 11.09
N GLU A 33 27.64 0.11 11.35
CA GLU A 33 28.83 -0.57 11.84
C GLU A 33 28.73 -0.98 13.30
N ARG A 34 27.92 -0.24 14.09
CA ARG A 34 27.74 -0.49 15.54
C ARG A 34 26.49 -1.32 15.85
N ALA A 35 25.67 -1.61 14.86
CA ALA A 35 24.47 -2.41 15.05
C ALA A 35 24.84 -3.89 15.18
N SER A 36 24.56 -4.48 16.35
CA SER A 36 24.70 -5.91 16.61
C SER A 36 23.59 -6.71 15.94
N PHE A 37 23.67 -8.04 16.00
CA PHE A 37 22.58 -8.93 15.53
C PHE A 37 21.29 -8.73 16.34
N ASP A 38 21.39 -8.48 17.64
CA ASP A 38 20.21 -8.35 18.52
C ASP A 38 19.24 -7.24 18.08
N VAL A 39 19.78 -6.10 17.59
CA VAL A 39 18.94 -4.98 17.12
C VAL A 39 18.40 -5.19 15.70
N ARG A 40 18.90 -6.20 15.00
CA ARG A 40 18.46 -6.57 13.64
C ARG A 40 17.46 -7.71 13.64
N ASP A 41 17.33 -8.43 14.76
CA ASP A 41 16.45 -9.57 14.91
C ASP A 41 14.99 -9.15 15.04
N VAL A 42 14.09 -10.09 14.77
CA VAL A 42 12.66 -9.91 14.97
C VAL A 42 12.33 -10.22 16.43
N HIS A 43 11.78 -9.24 17.12
CA HIS A 43 11.34 -9.40 18.51
C HIS A 43 9.83 -9.72 18.56
N GLN A 44 9.38 -10.38 19.64
CA GLN A 44 7.95 -10.70 19.82
C GLN A 44 7.02 -9.49 19.73
N SER A 45 7.46 -8.31 20.19
CA SER A 45 6.71 -7.06 20.11
C SER A 45 6.49 -6.56 18.68
N HIS A 46 7.16 -7.13 17.68
CA HIS A 46 6.97 -6.79 16.28
C HIS A 46 5.65 -7.33 15.72
N TYR A 47 5.05 -8.32 16.37
CA TYR A 47 3.83 -8.96 15.89
C TYR A 47 2.72 -7.94 15.64
N GLY A 48 2.23 -7.89 14.41
CA GLY A 48 1.20 -6.95 13.98
C GLY A 48 1.63 -5.48 13.91
N ARG A 49 2.88 -5.14 14.25
CA ARG A 49 3.41 -3.77 14.29
C ARG A 49 4.47 -3.53 13.23
N ILE A 50 5.47 -4.40 13.15
CA ILE A 50 6.59 -4.31 12.21
C ILE A 50 6.64 -5.59 11.38
N CYS A 51 6.69 -5.43 10.05
CA CYS A 51 6.79 -6.58 9.15
C CYS A 51 8.11 -7.36 9.39
N PRO A 52 8.05 -8.68 9.61
CA PRO A 52 9.25 -9.48 9.80
C PRO A 52 10.00 -9.81 8.51
N ILE A 53 9.41 -9.52 7.33
CA ILE A 53 9.90 -9.91 6.01
C ILE A 53 10.47 -8.71 5.24
N ALA A 54 9.73 -7.60 5.18
CA ALA A 54 10.10 -6.43 4.38
C ALA A 54 11.25 -5.66 5.02
N THR A 55 12.47 -6.00 4.62
CA THR A 55 13.71 -5.33 5.03
C THR A 55 14.67 -5.33 3.84
N PRO A 56 15.59 -4.33 3.70
CA PRO A 56 16.62 -4.36 2.69
C PRO A 56 17.57 -5.54 2.87
N GLU A 57 18.25 -5.91 1.81
CA GLU A 57 19.39 -6.83 1.85
C GLU A 57 20.68 -6.04 2.07
N GLY A 58 21.69 -6.70 2.66
CA GLY A 58 23.00 -6.13 2.92
C GLY A 58 23.10 -5.37 4.24
N PRO A 59 23.90 -4.28 4.32
CA PRO A 59 24.28 -3.64 5.60
C PRO A 59 23.12 -3.07 6.41
N ASN A 60 21.99 -2.78 5.75
CA ASN A 60 20.80 -2.20 6.37
C ASN A 60 19.77 -3.22 6.84
N ILE A 61 20.06 -4.51 6.72
CA ILE A 61 19.15 -5.59 7.13
C ILE A 61 18.73 -5.41 8.60
N GLY A 62 17.43 -5.48 8.86
CA GLY A 62 16.84 -5.31 10.19
C GLY A 62 16.88 -3.89 10.75
N LEU A 63 17.65 -2.95 10.17
CA LEU A 63 17.72 -1.55 10.60
C LEU A 63 16.71 -0.66 9.88
N VAL A 64 16.32 -1.04 8.69
CA VAL A 64 15.23 -0.41 7.93
C VAL A 64 14.11 -1.44 7.79
N THR A 65 12.96 -1.13 8.30
CA THR A 65 11.79 -2.01 8.33
C THR A 65 10.54 -1.25 7.87
N HIS A 66 9.41 -1.91 7.83
CA HIS A 66 8.15 -1.32 7.41
C HIS A 66 7.04 -1.62 8.42
N LEU A 67 6.14 -0.67 8.60
CA LEU A 67 4.92 -0.88 9.37
C LEU A 67 4.11 -2.03 8.80
N ALA A 68 3.58 -2.88 9.67
CA ALA A 68 2.61 -3.90 9.29
C ALA A 68 1.32 -3.27 8.75
N SER A 69 0.55 -4.03 7.96
CA SER A 69 -0.57 -3.51 7.16
C SER A 69 -1.60 -2.72 7.98
N PHE A 70 -1.97 -3.21 9.16
CA PHE A 70 -2.98 -2.59 10.01
C PHE A 70 -2.42 -1.75 11.16
N ALA A 71 -1.10 -1.70 11.29
CA ALA A 71 -0.43 -0.93 12.35
C ALA A 71 -0.59 0.58 12.15
N LYS A 72 -0.71 1.30 13.25
CA LYS A 72 -0.70 2.75 13.29
C LYS A 72 0.24 3.25 14.40
N ILE A 73 0.59 4.52 14.37
CA ILE A 73 1.39 5.19 15.38
C ILE A 73 0.45 6.05 16.22
N ASN A 74 0.52 5.91 17.54
CA ASN A 74 -0.28 6.72 18.48
C ASN A 74 0.31 8.12 18.70
N GLU A 75 -0.37 8.93 19.50
CA GLU A 75 0.03 10.31 19.82
C GLU A 75 1.39 10.42 20.51
N TYR A 76 1.82 9.36 21.21
CA TYR A 76 3.10 9.27 21.91
C TYR A 76 4.24 8.72 21.07
N GLY A 77 3.95 8.24 19.84
CA GLY A 77 4.93 7.65 18.93
C GLY A 77 5.09 6.13 19.06
N PHE A 78 4.27 5.45 19.85
CA PHE A 78 4.26 3.98 19.93
C PHE A 78 3.47 3.38 18.76
N ILE A 79 3.91 2.19 18.32
CA ILE A 79 3.22 1.45 17.28
C ILE A 79 2.17 0.56 17.91
N GLU A 80 0.92 0.73 17.49
CA GLU A 80 -0.23 -0.03 17.93
C GLU A 80 -0.70 -0.97 16.83
N THR A 81 -1.23 -2.13 17.25
CA THR A 81 -1.88 -3.11 16.39
C THR A 81 -3.32 -3.35 16.82
N PRO A 82 -4.26 -3.55 15.89
CA PRO A 82 -5.66 -3.75 16.24
C PRO A 82 -5.97 -5.22 16.54
N PHE A 83 -6.78 -5.44 17.58
CA PHE A 83 -7.39 -6.72 17.90
C PHE A 83 -8.90 -6.56 18.07
N ARG A 84 -9.66 -7.63 17.85
CA ARG A 84 -11.07 -7.68 18.22
C ARG A 84 -11.21 -8.22 19.63
N GLU A 85 -12.02 -7.53 20.44
CA GLU A 85 -12.29 -7.99 21.80
C GLU A 85 -13.21 -9.22 21.79
N VAL A 86 -12.88 -10.17 22.65
CA VAL A 86 -13.70 -11.36 22.91
C VAL A 86 -14.46 -11.14 24.20
N SER A 87 -15.77 -11.31 24.18
CA SER A 87 -16.63 -11.18 25.35
C SER A 87 -17.31 -12.52 25.69
N GLN A 88 -17.60 -12.68 26.94
CA GLN A 88 -18.41 -13.77 27.46
C GLN A 88 -19.75 -13.28 28.04
N LEU A 89 -19.98 -11.97 27.93
CA LEU A 89 -21.17 -11.30 28.44
C LEU A 89 -21.93 -10.63 27.29
N VAL A 90 -23.23 -10.88 27.23
CA VAL A 90 -24.13 -10.26 26.24
C VAL A 90 -25.15 -9.43 27.01
N PRO A 91 -25.44 -8.18 26.57
CA PRO A 91 -26.48 -7.37 27.18
C PRO A 91 -27.86 -8.06 27.12
N ASN A 92 -28.60 -8.04 28.21
CA ASN A 92 -29.93 -8.59 28.29
C ASN A 92 -30.98 -7.63 27.73
N ASP A 93 -30.88 -7.28 26.44
CA ASP A 93 -31.76 -6.35 25.74
C ASP A 93 -32.96 -7.04 25.05
N GLY A 94 -32.99 -8.38 25.08
CA GLY A 94 -34.03 -9.22 24.47
C GLY A 94 -33.76 -9.58 23.00
N LYS A 95 -32.61 -9.19 22.45
CA LYS A 95 -32.17 -9.54 21.09
C LYS A 95 -30.75 -10.07 21.04
N ALA A 96 -29.81 -9.43 21.72
CA ALA A 96 -28.39 -9.72 21.61
C ALA A 96 -28.02 -11.16 22.03
N ALA A 97 -28.76 -11.77 22.97
CA ALA A 97 -28.52 -13.15 23.41
C ALA A 97 -28.99 -14.23 22.41
N ALA A 98 -29.81 -13.88 21.40
CA ALA A 98 -30.35 -14.84 20.44
C ALA A 98 -29.25 -15.52 19.64
N GLY A 99 -29.27 -16.85 19.53
CA GLY A 99 -28.24 -17.65 18.86
C GLY A 99 -27.04 -18.01 19.74
N HIS A 100 -26.77 -17.27 20.82
CA HIS A 100 -25.63 -17.53 21.69
C HIS A 100 -25.89 -18.73 22.63
N ILE A 101 -24.87 -19.52 22.87
CA ILE A 101 -24.92 -20.66 23.78
C ILE A 101 -24.73 -20.17 25.22
N SER A 102 -25.69 -20.43 26.11
CA SER A 102 -25.60 -20.05 27.52
C SER A 102 -24.56 -20.85 28.27
N ARG A 103 -23.77 -20.22 29.15
CA ARG A 103 -22.86 -20.91 30.07
C ARG A 103 -23.53 -21.33 31.37
N GLU A 104 -24.60 -20.67 31.72
CA GLU A 104 -25.36 -20.92 32.96
C GLU A 104 -26.83 -21.19 32.67
N GLU A 105 -27.53 -21.80 33.63
CA GLU A 105 -28.96 -21.95 33.55
C GLU A 105 -29.64 -20.60 33.79
N VAL A 106 -30.43 -20.11 32.79
CA VAL A 106 -31.17 -18.83 32.90
C VAL A 106 -32.62 -19.13 33.21
N LYS A 107 -33.10 -18.63 34.37
CA LYS A 107 -34.47 -18.81 34.88
C LYS A 107 -35.23 -17.49 35.00
N ALA A 108 -36.48 -17.46 34.60
CA ALA A 108 -37.41 -16.38 34.90
C ALA A 108 -38.39 -16.87 35.96
N GLY A 109 -38.11 -16.56 37.23
CA GLY A 109 -38.84 -17.13 38.37
C GLY A 109 -38.63 -18.65 38.48
N SER A 110 -39.69 -19.44 38.47
CA SER A 110 -39.63 -20.92 38.50
C SER A 110 -39.45 -21.57 37.11
N LYS A 111 -39.51 -20.81 36.04
CA LYS A 111 -39.43 -21.32 34.66
C LYS A 111 -37.98 -21.23 34.14
N THR A 112 -37.37 -22.38 33.78
CA THR A 112 -36.10 -22.41 33.06
C THR A 112 -36.33 -21.96 31.61
N LEU A 113 -35.63 -20.89 31.17
CA LEU A 113 -35.69 -20.38 29.83
C LEU A 113 -34.69 -21.06 28.91
N VAL A 114 -33.44 -21.23 29.39
CA VAL A 114 -32.34 -21.88 28.67
C VAL A 114 -31.47 -22.61 29.68
N LYS A 115 -31.07 -23.85 29.39
CA LYS A 115 -30.11 -24.60 30.20
C LYS A 115 -28.67 -24.25 29.81
N ALA A 116 -27.74 -24.52 30.72
CA ALA A 116 -26.32 -24.39 30.42
C ALA A 116 -25.95 -25.30 29.22
N GLY A 117 -25.29 -24.73 28.22
CA GLY A 117 -24.89 -25.41 26.99
C GLY A 117 -25.94 -25.40 25.86
N GLU A 118 -27.14 -24.82 26.09
CA GLU A 118 -28.17 -24.65 25.06
C GLU A 118 -28.10 -23.22 24.44
N ALA A 119 -28.46 -23.12 23.17
CA ALA A 119 -28.53 -21.83 22.47
C ALA A 119 -29.83 -21.07 22.81
N PHE A 120 -29.72 -19.75 22.96
CA PHE A 120 -30.87 -18.89 23.12
C PHE A 120 -31.72 -18.85 21.84
N THR A 121 -32.98 -19.19 21.92
CA THR A 121 -33.94 -18.87 20.89
C THR A 121 -34.36 -17.41 20.99
N GLU A 122 -34.84 -16.79 19.89
CA GLU A 122 -35.34 -15.42 19.94
C GLU A 122 -36.41 -15.18 21.00
N LYS A 123 -37.29 -16.20 21.23
CA LYS A 123 -38.32 -16.15 22.26
C LYS A 123 -37.74 -16.16 23.66
N ALA A 124 -36.73 -17.02 23.91
CA ALA A 124 -36.04 -17.09 25.19
C ALA A 124 -35.28 -15.78 25.49
N ALA A 125 -34.64 -15.17 24.50
CA ALA A 125 -33.95 -13.89 24.64
C ALA A 125 -34.95 -12.75 25.02
N LYS A 126 -36.11 -12.71 24.38
CA LYS A 126 -37.18 -11.72 24.70
C LYS A 126 -37.77 -11.96 26.11
N GLU A 127 -37.90 -13.20 26.57
CA GLU A 127 -38.34 -13.50 27.91
C GLU A 127 -37.27 -13.20 28.97
N ALA A 128 -35.99 -13.41 28.65
CA ALA A 128 -34.88 -13.09 29.53
C ALA A 128 -34.77 -11.60 29.86
N LYS A 129 -35.13 -10.71 28.96
CA LYS A 129 -35.22 -9.26 29.19
C LYS A 129 -36.07 -8.87 30.40
N LYS A 130 -37.05 -9.72 30.78
CA LYS A 130 -37.93 -9.45 31.93
C LYS A 130 -37.22 -9.68 33.29
N ILE A 131 -36.05 -10.28 33.28
CA ILE A 131 -35.22 -10.53 34.47
C ILE A 131 -34.45 -9.25 34.78
N LYS A 132 -34.97 -8.39 35.64
CA LYS A 132 -34.39 -7.09 36.00
C LYS A 132 -33.05 -7.19 36.75
N ASP A 133 -32.83 -8.30 37.45
CA ASP A 133 -31.62 -8.50 38.27
C ASP A 133 -30.40 -9.00 37.48
N LYS A 134 -30.53 -9.26 36.19
CA LYS A 134 -29.44 -9.68 35.32
C LYS A 134 -29.35 -8.77 34.11
N PRO A 135 -28.57 -7.68 34.17
CA PRO A 135 -28.37 -6.77 33.05
C PRO A 135 -27.57 -7.42 31.92
N GLU A 136 -26.77 -8.44 32.25
CA GLU A 136 -25.92 -9.21 31.31
C GLU A 136 -26.12 -10.71 31.51
N ILE A 137 -25.96 -11.45 30.42
CA ILE A 137 -26.10 -12.93 30.39
C ILE A 137 -24.73 -13.51 30.03
N GLN A 138 -24.32 -14.53 30.81
CA GLN A 138 -23.11 -15.29 30.53
C GLN A 138 -23.33 -16.26 29.37
N VAL A 139 -22.56 -16.05 28.28
CA VAL A 139 -22.58 -16.90 27.11
C VAL A 139 -21.19 -17.48 26.82
N ARG A 140 -21.12 -18.42 25.90
CA ARG A 140 -19.84 -18.90 25.38
C ARG A 140 -19.08 -17.73 24.74
N ALA A 141 -17.75 -17.73 24.91
CA ALA A 141 -16.91 -16.65 24.36
C ALA A 141 -17.19 -16.41 22.86
N TYR A 142 -17.42 -15.17 22.50
CA TYR A 142 -17.72 -14.74 21.15
C TYR A 142 -16.95 -13.45 20.79
N ILE A 143 -16.77 -13.24 19.51
CA ILE A 143 -16.06 -12.07 18.98
C ILE A 143 -17.04 -10.90 18.92
N THR A 144 -16.64 -9.79 19.51
CA THR A 144 -17.39 -8.53 19.43
C THR A 144 -17.00 -7.74 18.16
N SER A 145 -17.80 -6.75 17.79
CA SER A 145 -17.45 -5.79 16.75
C SER A 145 -16.44 -4.72 17.21
N LYS A 146 -16.13 -4.68 18.51
CA LYS A 146 -15.24 -3.69 19.08
C LYS A 146 -13.78 -4.02 18.75
N ILE A 147 -13.08 -3.06 18.16
CA ILE A 147 -11.67 -3.14 17.82
C ILE A 147 -10.92 -2.25 18.80
N SER A 148 -9.95 -2.85 19.51
CA SER A 148 -9.00 -2.14 20.36
C SER A 148 -7.64 -2.08 19.68
N TYR A 149 -7.00 -0.92 19.72
CA TYR A 149 -5.61 -0.77 19.31
C TYR A 149 -4.76 -0.80 20.56
N THR A 150 -3.77 -1.69 20.56
CA THR A 150 -2.90 -1.92 21.72
C THR A 150 -1.43 -1.76 21.32
N ASP A 151 -0.66 -1.14 22.18
CA ASP A 151 0.80 -1.15 22.07
C ASP A 151 1.39 -2.45 22.67
N ALA A 152 2.72 -2.55 22.67
CA ALA A 152 3.39 -3.78 23.10
C ALA A 152 3.25 -4.02 24.62
N ASP A 153 3.17 -2.98 25.43
CA ASP A 153 3.04 -3.08 26.89
C ASP A 153 1.59 -3.46 27.28
N GLU A 154 0.61 -2.86 26.62
CA GLU A 154 -0.80 -3.21 26.82
C GLU A 154 -1.15 -4.63 26.36
N GLU A 155 -0.41 -5.15 25.37
CA GLU A 155 -0.58 -6.54 24.91
C GLU A 155 -0.12 -7.57 25.96
N MET A 156 0.76 -7.19 26.87
CA MET A 156 1.26 -8.10 27.92
C MET A 156 0.11 -8.59 28.78
N GLY A 157 0.06 -9.91 28.98
CA GLY A 157 -0.97 -10.59 29.74
C GLY A 157 -2.27 -10.86 28.97
N LEU A 158 -2.45 -10.33 27.76
CA LEU A 158 -3.58 -10.68 26.92
C LEU A 158 -3.40 -12.09 26.33
N VAL A 159 -4.52 -12.82 26.21
CA VAL A 159 -4.56 -14.11 25.53
C VAL A 159 -5.24 -13.90 24.19
N ILE A 160 -4.47 -13.94 23.12
CA ILE A 160 -4.92 -13.55 21.79
C ILE A 160 -5.04 -14.78 20.89
N ALA A 161 -6.25 -15.07 20.42
CA ALA A 161 -6.52 -16.15 19.49
C ALA A 161 -6.06 -15.80 18.07
N GLN A 162 -5.71 -16.81 17.30
CA GLN A 162 -5.36 -16.62 15.88
C GLN A 162 -6.62 -16.29 15.05
N ALA A 163 -6.45 -15.48 14.01
CA ALA A 163 -7.54 -15.03 13.13
C ALA A 163 -8.27 -16.18 12.40
N ASN A 164 -7.61 -17.33 12.21
CA ASN A 164 -8.17 -18.52 11.55
C ASN A 164 -8.92 -19.47 12.50
N SER A 165 -9.18 -19.05 13.76
CA SER A 165 -9.94 -19.84 14.71
C SER A 165 -11.34 -20.11 14.18
N GLU A 166 -11.83 -21.36 14.39
CA GLU A 166 -13.17 -21.75 13.94
C GLU A 166 -14.26 -21.08 14.77
N LEU A 167 -15.21 -20.45 14.08
CA LEU A 167 -16.33 -19.72 14.66
C LEU A 167 -17.66 -20.24 14.10
N ASP A 168 -18.71 -20.11 14.88
CA ASP A 168 -20.08 -20.33 14.44
C ASP A 168 -20.68 -19.07 13.77
N GLU A 169 -21.95 -19.16 13.33
CA GLU A 169 -22.66 -18.08 12.64
C GLU A 169 -22.85 -16.81 13.49
N VAL A 170 -22.80 -16.92 14.80
CA VAL A 170 -22.92 -15.79 15.74
C VAL A 170 -21.57 -15.33 16.30
N GLY A 171 -20.47 -15.86 15.76
CA GLY A 171 -19.12 -15.47 16.15
C GLY A 171 -18.61 -16.11 17.45
N GLN A 172 -19.21 -17.21 17.92
CA GLN A 172 -18.72 -17.96 19.06
C GLN A 172 -17.68 -19.00 18.63
N PHE A 173 -16.68 -19.22 19.46
CA PHE A 173 -15.69 -20.27 19.21
C PHE A 173 -16.31 -21.67 19.31
N THR A 174 -16.09 -22.52 18.31
CA THR A 174 -16.60 -23.89 18.26
C THR A 174 -15.80 -24.84 19.18
N ASN A 175 -14.49 -24.67 19.23
CA ASN A 175 -13.56 -25.50 19.94
C ASN A 175 -13.41 -25.08 21.41
N LYS A 176 -13.18 -26.06 22.32
CA LYS A 176 -12.90 -25.79 23.73
C LYS A 176 -11.49 -25.30 24.01
N ARG A 177 -10.54 -25.70 23.15
CA ARG A 177 -9.15 -25.26 23.20
C ARG A 177 -8.79 -24.65 21.86
N ILE A 178 -8.11 -23.53 21.90
CA ILE A 178 -7.83 -22.66 20.75
C ILE A 178 -6.36 -22.32 20.76
N SER A 179 -5.74 -22.35 19.58
CA SER A 179 -4.38 -21.84 19.40
C SER A 179 -4.37 -20.33 19.65
N ALA A 180 -3.60 -19.94 20.63
CA ALA A 180 -3.48 -18.54 21.04
C ALA A 180 -2.03 -18.20 21.34
N ARG A 181 -1.78 -16.93 21.53
CA ARG A 181 -0.48 -16.42 21.97
C ARG A 181 -0.67 -15.64 23.26
N LYS A 182 0.28 -15.77 24.17
CA LYS A 182 0.36 -15.02 25.40
C LYS A 182 1.81 -14.66 25.67
N ASP A 183 2.08 -13.40 25.92
CA ASP A 183 3.43 -12.88 26.23
C ASP A 183 4.50 -13.34 25.21
N GLY A 184 4.12 -13.48 23.93
CA GLY A 184 4.97 -13.95 22.84
C GLY A 184 5.05 -15.47 22.63
N ASP A 185 4.57 -16.26 23.60
CA ASP A 185 4.57 -17.72 23.50
C ASP A 185 3.29 -18.25 22.84
N ALA A 186 3.45 -19.26 21.99
CA ALA A 186 2.33 -19.98 21.41
C ALA A 186 1.77 -20.98 22.41
N ILE A 187 0.51 -20.85 22.77
CA ILE A 187 -0.18 -21.69 23.75
C ILE A 187 -1.45 -22.29 23.18
N LEU A 188 -1.91 -23.38 23.78
CA LEU A 188 -3.24 -23.91 23.54
C LEU A 188 -4.16 -23.55 24.73
N ALA A 189 -4.79 -22.38 24.62
CA ALA A 189 -5.61 -21.79 25.67
C ALA A 189 -7.01 -22.40 25.72
N HIS A 190 -7.65 -22.38 26.91
CA HIS A 190 -9.06 -22.67 27.01
C HIS A 190 -9.88 -21.49 26.47
N VAL A 191 -11.01 -21.77 25.82
CA VAL A 191 -11.88 -20.76 25.20
C VAL A 191 -12.28 -19.63 26.15
N ASN A 192 -12.38 -19.90 27.44
CA ASN A 192 -12.75 -18.90 28.44
C ASN A 192 -11.61 -17.96 28.84
N ASP A 193 -10.39 -18.32 28.52
CA ASP A 193 -9.21 -17.51 28.86
C ASP A 193 -8.86 -16.54 27.72
N ILE A 194 -9.49 -16.68 26.54
CA ILE A 194 -9.28 -15.83 25.39
C ILE A 194 -9.87 -14.45 25.66
N THR A 195 -9.04 -13.42 25.51
CA THR A 195 -9.43 -12.01 25.69
C THR A 195 -9.62 -11.28 24.36
N HIS A 196 -8.82 -11.63 23.37
CA HIS A 196 -8.80 -10.98 22.06
C HIS A 196 -8.58 -12.00 20.93
N ILE A 197 -8.82 -11.56 19.70
CA ILE A 197 -8.53 -12.33 18.50
C ILE A 197 -7.87 -11.40 17.44
N ASP A 198 -6.92 -11.93 16.70
CA ASP A 198 -6.32 -11.23 15.56
C ASP A 198 -7.38 -10.87 14.52
N ILE A 199 -7.25 -9.72 13.86
CA ILE A 199 -8.20 -9.28 12.83
C ILE A 199 -8.07 -10.10 11.55
N SER A 200 -6.83 -10.35 11.12
CA SER A 200 -6.52 -11.05 9.88
C SER A 200 -5.12 -11.65 9.93
N PRO A 201 -4.84 -12.75 9.22
CA PRO A 201 -3.48 -13.26 9.03
C PRO A 201 -2.54 -12.25 8.36
N LYS A 202 -3.07 -11.33 7.53
CA LYS A 202 -2.30 -10.25 6.88
C LYS A 202 -1.81 -9.17 7.85
N GLN A 203 -2.25 -9.22 9.09
CA GLN A 203 -1.90 -8.24 10.12
C GLN A 203 -0.41 -8.18 10.42
N ILE A 204 0.32 -9.28 10.27
CA ILE A 204 1.74 -9.37 10.64
C ILE A 204 2.70 -8.84 9.57
N ILE A 205 2.26 -8.69 8.34
CA ILE A 205 3.09 -8.34 7.19
C ILE A 205 2.81 -6.92 6.68
N SER A 206 3.78 -6.34 5.99
CA SER A 206 3.64 -5.04 5.34
C SER A 206 2.75 -5.10 4.11
N ILE A 207 2.38 -3.94 3.57
CA ILE A 207 1.57 -3.84 2.35
C ILE A 207 2.28 -4.50 1.17
N THR A 208 3.58 -4.25 0.99
CA THR A 208 4.35 -4.86 -0.11
C THR A 208 4.38 -6.38 -0.02
N THR A 209 4.61 -6.91 1.17
CA THR A 209 4.63 -8.35 1.41
C THR A 209 3.25 -8.98 1.24
N SER A 210 2.19 -8.27 1.62
CA SER A 210 0.81 -8.75 1.50
C SER A 210 0.31 -8.88 0.07
N LEU A 211 1.02 -8.33 -0.90
CA LEU A 211 0.74 -8.45 -2.34
C LEU A 211 1.36 -9.69 -2.99
N ILE A 212 2.19 -10.45 -2.26
CA ILE A 212 2.80 -11.69 -2.77
C ILE A 212 1.79 -12.83 -2.63
N PRO A 213 1.28 -13.39 -3.74
CA PRO A 213 0.40 -14.55 -3.68
C PRO A 213 1.19 -15.79 -3.21
N PHE A 214 0.54 -16.67 -2.43
CA PHE A 214 1.13 -17.89 -1.87
C PHE A 214 2.39 -17.66 -1.03
N LEU A 215 2.44 -16.53 -0.33
CA LEU A 215 3.58 -16.13 0.51
C LEU A 215 3.98 -17.21 1.53
N GLU A 216 3.03 -17.95 2.06
CA GLU A 216 3.24 -19.02 3.04
C GLU A 216 4.07 -20.19 2.51
N HIS A 217 4.23 -20.30 1.21
CA HIS A 217 5.05 -21.33 0.55
C HIS A 217 6.45 -20.85 0.19
N ASP A 218 6.73 -19.55 0.36
CA ASP A 218 8.02 -18.96 0.01
C ASP A 218 9.00 -18.98 1.19
N ASP A 219 10.28 -19.14 0.88
CA ASP A 219 11.34 -18.86 1.83
C ASP A 219 11.40 -17.37 2.18
N ASN A 220 11.74 -17.06 3.43
CA ASN A 220 11.79 -15.69 3.92
C ASN A 220 12.73 -14.79 3.11
N THR A 221 13.87 -15.32 2.69
CA THR A 221 14.86 -14.60 1.88
C THR A 221 14.25 -14.17 0.53
N ARG A 222 13.56 -15.10 -0.17
CA ARG A 222 12.91 -14.81 -1.45
C ARG A 222 11.69 -13.89 -1.30
N ALA A 223 10.95 -14.01 -0.22
CA ALA A 223 9.83 -13.11 0.09
C ALA A 223 10.34 -11.67 0.32
N SER A 224 11.46 -11.50 1.00
CA SER A 224 12.11 -10.18 1.19
C SER A 224 12.55 -9.57 -0.14
N MET A 225 13.22 -10.38 -1.00
CA MET A 225 13.59 -9.95 -2.36
C MET A 225 12.36 -9.52 -3.17
N GLY A 226 11.31 -10.34 -3.19
CA GLY A 226 10.08 -10.05 -3.90
C GLY A 226 9.40 -8.76 -3.43
N SER A 227 9.29 -8.56 -2.11
CA SER A 227 8.76 -7.34 -1.51
C SER A 227 9.54 -6.09 -1.94
N ASN A 228 10.87 -6.19 -1.99
CA ASN A 228 11.74 -5.09 -2.42
C ASN A 228 11.60 -4.81 -3.92
N MET A 229 11.56 -5.86 -4.76
CA MET A 229 11.46 -5.72 -6.21
C MET A 229 10.13 -5.12 -6.68
N GLN A 230 9.01 -5.38 -6.01
CA GLN A 230 7.72 -4.75 -6.32
C GLN A 230 7.79 -3.21 -6.27
N ARG A 231 8.57 -2.65 -5.35
CA ARG A 231 8.75 -1.20 -5.22
C ARG A 231 9.60 -0.57 -6.33
N GLN A 232 10.38 -1.37 -7.04
CA GLN A 232 11.29 -0.94 -8.11
C GLN A 232 10.66 -0.99 -9.50
N SER A 233 9.46 -1.58 -9.62
CA SER A 233 8.78 -1.70 -10.92
C SER A 233 8.38 -0.33 -11.46
N VAL A 234 8.62 -0.12 -12.77
CA VAL A 234 8.27 1.11 -13.47
C VAL A 234 6.82 1.02 -13.95
N SER A 235 6.08 2.12 -13.82
CA SER A 235 4.71 2.21 -14.33
C SER A 235 4.70 2.08 -15.85
N LEU A 236 3.90 1.15 -16.36
CA LEU A 236 3.79 0.86 -17.80
C LEU A 236 2.71 1.74 -18.45
N VAL A 237 2.82 1.91 -19.76
CA VAL A 237 1.81 2.62 -20.58
C VAL A 237 0.48 1.86 -20.56
N SER A 238 0.54 0.53 -20.65
CA SER A 238 -0.63 -0.36 -20.59
C SER A 238 -0.41 -1.44 -19.54
N PRO A 239 -0.63 -1.13 -18.25
CA PRO A 239 -0.48 -2.12 -17.19
C PRO A 239 -1.64 -3.11 -17.22
N HIS A 240 -1.41 -4.32 -16.68
CA HIS A 240 -2.46 -5.32 -16.50
C HIS A 240 -2.56 -5.74 -15.04
N SER A 241 -3.79 -5.80 -14.52
CA SER A 241 -4.03 -6.32 -13.18
C SER A 241 -3.63 -7.80 -13.08
N PRO A 242 -3.14 -8.28 -11.92
CA PRO A 242 -2.71 -9.65 -11.78
C PRO A 242 -3.89 -10.62 -11.85
N ILE A 243 -3.73 -11.73 -12.61
CA ILE A 243 -4.75 -12.78 -12.70
C ILE A 243 -4.92 -13.47 -11.34
N VAL A 244 -3.81 -13.66 -10.61
CA VAL A 244 -3.80 -14.20 -9.24
C VAL A 244 -3.38 -13.10 -8.30
N GLY A 245 -4.29 -12.68 -7.43
CA GLY A 245 -4.09 -11.63 -6.44
C GLY A 245 -4.34 -12.11 -5.02
N THR A 246 -4.06 -11.23 -4.06
CA THR A 246 -4.24 -11.48 -2.63
C THR A 246 -5.46 -10.77 -2.04
N GLY A 247 -6.14 -9.93 -2.84
CA GLY A 247 -7.22 -9.05 -2.40
C GLY A 247 -6.74 -7.76 -1.72
N MET A 248 -5.44 -7.49 -1.72
CA MET A 248 -4.86 -6.24 -1.22
C MET A 248 -4.63 -5.21 -2.33
N GLU A 249 -4.75 -5.60 -3.58
CA GLU A 249 -4.47 -4.78 -4.77
C GLU A 249 -5.39 -3.56 -4.83
N GLU A 250 -6.70 -3.75 -4.67
CA GLU A 250 -7.70 -2.67 -4.66
C GLU A 250 -7.50 -1.72 -3.47
N ILE A 251 -7.30 -2.27 -2.28
CA ILE A 251 -7.09 -1.49 -1.05
C ILE A 251 -5.82 -0.65 -1.17
N THR A 252 -4.75 -1.23 -1.70
CA THR A 252 -3.46 -0.55 -1.90
C THR A 252 -3.60 0.57 -2.93
N ALA A 253 -4.26 0.31 -4.07
CA ALA A 253 -4.50 1.31 -5.10
C ALA A 253 -5.29 2.50 -4.56
N LYS A 254 -6.41 2.28 -3.87
CA LYS A 254 -7.23 3.34 -3.26
C LYS A 254 -6.48 4.17 -2.23
N ASN A 255 -5.63 3.53 -1.41
CA ASN A 255 -4.87 4.22 -0.36
C ASN A 255 -3.56 4.87 -0.86
N SER A 256 -3.14 4.62 -2.09
CA SER A 256 -1.94 5.24 -2.68
C SER A 256 -2.08 6.75 -2.95
N GLY A 257 -3.32 7.24 -3.04
CA GLY A 257 -3.63 8.64 -3.40
C GLY A 257 -3.46 8.96 -4.89
N GLN A 258 -3.16 7.96 -5.73
CA GLN A 258 -3.03 8.13 -7.18
C GLN A 258 -4.34 7.84 -7.93
N VAL A 259 -5.31 7.25 -7.27
CA VAL A 259 -6.64 6.95 -7.79
C VAL A 259 -7.60 8.06 -7.40
N LEU A 260 -8.44 8.47 -8.34
CA LEU A 260 -9.51 9.41 -8.07
C LEU A 260 -10.81 8.64 -7.79
N VAL A 261 -11.39 8.85 -6.61
CA VAL A 261 -12.64 8.22 -6.18
C VAL A 261 -13.70 9.27 -5.86
N ALA A 262 -14.97 8.90 -6.01
CA ALA A 262 -16.10 9.77 -5.71
C ALA A 262 -16.25 9.99 -4.19
N ASP A 263 -16.35 11.24 -3.77
CA ASP A 263 -16.58 11.59 -2.36
C ASP A 263 -18.01 11.30 -1.90
N ARG A 264 -18.98 11.32 -2.81
CA ARG A 264 -20.40 11.19 -2.57
C ARG A 264 -21.13 10.61 -3.79
N ASP A 265 -22.38 10.28 -3.60
CA ASP A 265 -23.28 9.88 -4.70
C ASP A 265 -23.56 11.09 -5.62
N GLY A 266 -23.65 10.84 -6.91
CA GLY A 266 -23.89 11.90 -7.90
C GLY A 266 -23.98 11.42 -9.34
N ASP A 267 -24.05 12.37 -10.25
CA ASP A 267 -24.10 12.16 -11.69
C ASP A 267 -22.90 12.80 -12.39
N VAL A 268 -22.34 12.11 -13.36
CA VAL A 268 -21.19 12.59 -14.15
C VAL A 268 -21.69 13.50 -15.28
N LEU A 269 -21.33 14.77 -15.23
CA LEU A 269 -21.75 15.77 -16.20
C LEU A 269 -20.84 15.84 -17.42
N TYR A 270 -19.54 15.73 -17.21
CA TYR A 270 -18.54 15.90 -18.26
C TYR A 270 -17.29 15.09 -17.96
N VAL A 271 -16.70 14.52 -19.00
CA VAL A 271 -15.44 13.75 -18.93
C VAL A 271 -14.65 14.04 -20.21
N ASP A 272 -13.38 14.39 -20.03
CA ASP A 272 -12.38 14.43 -21.10
C ASP A 272 -11.02 13.90 -20.57
N GLY A 273 -9.97 14.07 -21.34
CA GLY A 273 -8.62 13.64 -20.95
C GLY A 273 -7.97 14.48 -19.85
N GLU A 274 -8.52 15.64 -19.49
CA GLU A 274 -7.96 16.57 -18.52
C GLU A 274 -8.89 16.77 -17.30
N HIS A 275 -10.22 16.63 -17.49
CA HIS A 275 -11.18 16.97 -16.46
C HIS A 275 -12.32 15.96 -16.33
N ILE A 276 -12.75 15.75 -15.08
CA ILE A 276 -13.99 15.06 -14.75
C ILE A 276 -14.87 16.01 -13.94
N THR A 277 -16.07 16.29 -14.41
CA THR A 277 -17.02 17.13 -13.69
C THR A 277 -18.19 16.29 -13.19
N VAL A 278 -18.45 16.34 -11.90
CA VAL A 278 -19.51 15.61 -11.21
C VAL A 278 -20.46 16.57 -10.53
N MET A 279 -21.76 16.27 -10.58
CA MET A 279 -22.80 16.90 -9.77
C MET A 279 -23.18 15.94 -8.66
N TYR A 280 -22.85 16.30 -7.43
CA TYR A 280 -23.19 15.51 -6.25
C TYR A 280 -24.63 15.76 -5.76
N ASP A 281 -25.21 14.80 -5.04
CA ASP A 281 -26.58 14.86 -4.49
C ASP A 281 -26.84 16.06 -3.61
N ASN A 282 -25.80 16.65 -3.00
CA ASN A 282 -25.90 17.88 -2.22
C ASN A 282 -25.98 19.15 -3.06
N GLY A 283 -26.11 19.03 -4.40
CA GLY A 283 -26.14 20.13 -5.35
C GLY A 283 -24.78 20.79 -5.62
N LYS A 284 -23.68 20.24 -5.09
CA LYS A 284 -22.35 20.77 -5.34
C LYS A 284 -21.76 20.20 -6.64
N LYS A 285 -21.42 21.08 -7.58
CA LYS A 285 -20.66 20.74 -8.78
C LYS A 285 -19.15 20.76 -8.44
N VAL A 286 -18.45 19.66 -8.71
CA VAL A 286 -17.01 19.54 -8.52
C VAL A 286 -16.36 19.15 -9.83
N THR A 287 -15.30 19.85 -10.21
CA THR A 287 -14.45 19.50 -11.35
C THR A 287 -13.09 19.01 -10.81
N TYR A 288 -12.73 17.83 -11.21
CA TYR A 288 -11.44 17.21 -10.91
C TYR A 288 -10.53 17.38 -12.11
N GLU A 289 -9.32 17.85 -11.87
CA GLU A 289 -8.26 17.93 -12.87
C GLU A 289 -7.45 16.64 -12.84
N LEU A 290 -7.26 16.01 -13.99
CA LEU A 290 -6.46 14.80 -14.14
C LEU A 290 -4.99 15.14 -14.36
N GLN A 291 -4.11 14.42 -13.70
CA GLN A 291 -2.67 14.57 -13.92
C GLN A 291 -2.27 13.88 -15.22
N ASN A 292 -1.75 14.63 -16.18
CA ASN A 292 -1.36 14.14 -17.48
C ASN A 292 0.15 14.25 -17.67
N TYR A 293 0.85 13.11 -17.71
CA TYR A 293 2.29 13.01 -17.96
C TYR A 293 3.13 13.94 -17.07
N VAL A 294 2.79 13.96 -15.77
CA VAL A 294 3.57 14.70 -14.77
C VAL A 294 4.82 13.90 -14.42
N ARG A 295 5.95 14.58 -14.35
CA ARG A 295 7.21 13.96 -13.99
C ARG A 295 7.23 13.59 -12.51
N SER A 296 7.51 12.30 -12.20
CA SER A 296 7.80 11.86 -10.83
C SER A 296 9.25 12.18 -10.41
N ASN A 297 9.56 11.97 -9.15
CA ASN A 297 10.91 12.16 -8.62
C ASN A 297 11.96 11.27 -9.31
N GLN A 298 11.58 10.10 -9.79
CA GLN A 298 12.43 9.14 -10.50
C GLN A 298 12.27 9.23 -12.03
N ALA A 299 11.81 10.36 -12.53
CA ALA A 299 11.60 10.62 -13.96
C ALA A 299 10.57 9.71 -14.65
N THR A 300 9.75 8.98 -13.90
CA THR A 300 8.62 8.21 -14.42
C THR A 300 7.42 9.12 -14.68
N ALA A 301 6.48 8.70 -15.55
CA ALA A 301 5.29 9.47 -15.85
C ALA A 301 4.15 9.16 -14.89
N ILE A 302 3.58 10.20 -14.29
CA ILE A 302 2.30 10.13 -13.58
C ILE A 302 1.23 10.54 -14.58
N HIS A 303 0.34 9.62 -14.92
CA HIS A 303 -0.74 9.84 -15.87
C HIS A 303 -2.02 9.19 -15.36
N GLN A 304 -3.08 9.99 -15.22
CA GLN A 304 -4.39 9.53 -14.78
C GLN A 304 -5.32 9.35 -15.99
N ARG A 305 -6.13 8.30 -15.97
CA ARG A 305 -7.09 7.97 -17.04
C ARG A 305 -8.48 7.83 -16.46
N ALA A 306 -9.45 8.58 -17.00
CA ALA A 306 -10.85 8.45 -16.64
C ALA A 306 -11.38 7.04 -17.01
N VAL A 307 -12.09 6.40 -16.08
CA VAL A 307 -12.72 5.08 -16.27
C VAL A 307 -14.24 5.16 -16.38
N ILE A 308 -14.80 6.34 -16.21
CA ILE A 308 -16.24 6.63 -16.26
C ILE A 308 -16.60 7.43 -17.50
N ASN A 309 -17.88 7.43 -17.84
CA ASN A 309 -18.41 8.16 -18.99
C ASN A 309 -19.39 9.25 -18.54
N LYS A 310 -19.61 10.23 -19.42
CA LYS A 310 -20.62 11.25 -19.22
C LYS A 310 -22.01 10.60 -19.09
N GLY A 311 -22.75 10.97 -18.04
CA GLY A 311 -24.08 10.48 -17.74
C GLY A 311 -24.12 9.27 -16.81
N ASP A 312 -22.98 8.74 -16.41
CA ASP A 312 -22.91 7.66 -15.42
C ASP A 312 -23.36 8.15 -14.04
N LYS A 313 -24.03 7.27 -13.30
CA LYS A 313 -24.36 7.48 -11.89
C LYS A 313 -23.30 6.86 -11.03
N ILE A 314 -22.77 7.63 -10.13
CA ILE A 314 -21.70 7.23 -9.22
C ILE A 314 -22.17 7.22 -7.77
N LYS A 315 -21.61 6.32 -6.99
CA LYS A 315 -21.77 6.24 -5.54
C LYS A 315 -20.50 6.67 -4.83
N LYS A 316 -20.63 7.01 -3.57
CA LYS A 316 -19.48 7.29 -2.73
C LYS A 316 -18.50 6.11 -2.74
N GLY A 317 -17.25 6.41 -3.08
CA GLY A 317 -16.17 5.41 -3.16
C GLY A 317 -16.02 4.74 -4.52
N ASP A 318 -16.87 5.06 -5.51
CA ASP A 318 -16.69 4.58 -6.88
C ASP A 318 -15.48 5.21 -7.54
N LEU A 319 -14.84 4.43 -8.42
CA LEU A 319 -13.66 4.83 -9.17
C LEU A 319 -14.03 5.82 -10.26
N LEU A 320 -13.35 6.96 -10.31
CA LEU A 320 -13.50 7.99 -11.35
C LEU A 320 -12.36 7.93 -12.36
N ALA A 321 -11.12 7.79 -11.87
CA ALA A 321 -9.93 7.69 -12.71
C ALA A 321 -8.87 6.78 -12.10
N ASP A 322 -8.24 5.98 -12.95
CA ASP A 322 -7.05 5.20 -12.61
C ASP A 322 -5.79 6.07 -12.64
N GLY A 323 -4.85 5.73 -11.77
CA GLY A 323 -3.51 6.32 -11.76
C GLY A 323 -2.46 5.48 -12.51
N PRO A 324 -1.17 5.87 -12.41
CA PRO A 324 -0.08 5.07 -12.95
C PRO A 324 -0.02 3.70 -12.28
N ALA A 325 0.31 2.65 -13.02
CA ALA A 325 0.36 1.26 -12.55
C ALA A 325 -0.92 0.80 -11.82
N ILE A 326 -2.08 1.27 -12.27
CA ILE A 326 -3.40 0.89 -11.76
C ILE A 326 -4.30 0.61 -12.97
N GLU A 327 -5.07 -0.48 -12.90
CA GLU A 327 -6.05 -0.89 -13.90
C GLU A 327 -7.36 -1.25 -13.21
N GLY A 328 -8.45 -0.56 -13.56
CA GLY A 328 -9.77 -0.81 -12.97
C GLY A 328 -9.84 -0.63 -11.44
N GLY A 329 -8.99 0.23 -10.87
CA GLY A 329 -8.88 0.43 -9.43
C GLY A 329 -8.04 -0.60 -8.68
N GLU A 330 -7.44 -1.55 -9.38
CA GLU A 330 -6.51 -2.53 -8.82
C GLU A 330 -5.06 -2.19 -9.16
N LEU A 331 -4.14 -2.47 -8.24
CA LEU A 331 -2.72 -2.26 -8.47
C LEU A 331 -2.21 -3.20 -9.56
N ALA A 332 -1.60 -2.63 -10.60
CA ALA A 332 -1.11 -3.31 -11.79
C ALA A 332 0.34 -2.89 -12.07
N ILE A 333 1.30 -3.44 -11.32
CA ILE A 333 2.72 -3.06 -11.39
C ILE A 333 3.51 -3.81 -12.49
N GLY A 334 2.84 -4.58 -13.33
CA GLY A 334 3.48 -5.38 -14.39
C GLY A 334 2.50 -5.93 -15.40
N GLN A 335 2.88 -7.07 -15.97
CA GLN A 335 2.15 -7.78 -17.04
C GLN A 335 1.98 -9.26 -16.69
N ASN A 336 0.90 -9.85 -17.15
CA ASN A 336 0.68 -11.29 -17.03
C ASN A 336 1.32 -12.00 -18.23
N LEU A 337 2.39 -12.75 -18.00
CA LEU A 337 3.14 -13.46 -19.04
C LEU A 337 3.08 -14.97 -18.86
N LEU A 338 3.08 -15.69 -19.98
CA LEU A 338 3.32 -17.13 -19.98
C LEU A 338 4.82 -17.38 -19.81
N VAL A 339 5.19 -18.07 -18.73
CA VAL A 339 6.59 -18.33 -18.35
C VAL A 339 6.87 -19.83 -18.40
N ALA A 340 8.02 -20.22 -18.98
CA ALA A 340 8.54 -21.57 -18.89
C ALA A 340 9.74 -21.62 -17.93
N TYR A 341 9.69 -22.53 -16.95
CA TYR A 341 10.78 -22.76 -16.00
C TYR A 341 11.68 -23.89 -16.51
N MET A 342 12.72 -23.54 -17.24
CA MET A 342 13.67 -24.49 -17.80
C MET A 342 15.03 -23.83 -18.07
N ALA A 343 16.11 -24.62 -18.12
CA ALA A 343 17.38 -24.15 -18.62
C ALA A 343 17.30 -24.00 -20.16
N TRP A 344 17.84 -22.88 -20.69
CA TRP A 344 17.85 -22.62 -22.13
C TRP A 344 19.26 -22.29 -22.61
N GLU A 345 20.01 -23.30 -23.02
CA GLU A 345 21.37 -23.17 -23.61
C GLU A 345 22.35 -22.30 -22.77
N GLY A 346 22.13 -22.18 -21.49
CA GLY A 346 22.91 -21.36 -20.58
C GLY A 346 22.64 -19.85 -20.61
N PHE A 347 21.78 -19.36 -21.52
CA PHE A 347 21.49 -17.92 -21.63
C PHE A 347 20.63 -17.37 -20.50
N ASN A 348 20.03 -18.24 -19.69
CA ASN A 348 19.29 -17.87 -18.47
C ASN A 348 20.03 -18.31 -17.19
N PHE A 349 21.38 -18.33 -17.23
CA PHE A 349 22.22 -18.66 -16.07
C PHE A 349 22.03 -17.62 -14.95
N GLU A 350 21.96 -18.10 -13.72
CA GLU A 350 21.63 -17.32 -12.52
C GLU A 350 20.28 -16.60 -12.64
N ASP A 351 20.25 -15.27 -12.54
CA ASP A 351 19.04 -14.44 -12.57
C ASP A 351 18.71 -13.91 -13.99
N ALA A 352 19.42 -14.39 -15.01
CA ALA A 352 19.16 -13.99 -16.39
C ALA A 352 17.81 -14.54 -16.89
N VAL A 353 17.12 -13.76 -17.69
CA VAL A 353 15.80 -14.09 -18.25
C VAL A 353 15.85 -13.94 -19.78
N ILE A 354 15.33 -14.92 -20.48
CA ILE A 354 15.12 -14.84 -21.94
C ILE A 354 13.69 -14.40 -22.19
N ILE A 355 13.51 -13.34 -22.94
CA ILE A 355 12.19 -12.80 -23.30
C ILE A 355 11.88 -13.03 -24.78
N SER A 356 10.60 -13.18 -25.10
CA SER A 356 10.13 -13.25 -26.48
C SER A 356 10.24 -11.89 -27.18
N GLU A 357 10.69 -11.88 -28.45
CA GLU A 357 10.71 -10.68 -29.28
C GLU A 357 9.31 -10.01 -29.43
N ARG A 358 8.25 -10.81 -29.29
CA ARG A 358 6.87 -10.31 -29.29
C ARG A 358 6.64 -9.22 -28.24
N LEU A 359 7.23 -9.35 -27.05
CA LEU A 359 7.07 -8.36 -25.97
C LEU A 359 7.61 -6.98 -26.39
N VAL A 360 8.67 -6.97 -27.19
CA VAL A 360 9.25 -5.74 -27.74
C VAL A 360 8.39 -5.20 -28.88
N LYS A 361 7.96 -6.07 -29.81
CA LYS A 361 7.14 -5.65 -30.97
C LYS A 361 5.78 -5.10 -30.58
N ASP A 362 5.15 -5.71 -29.56
CA ASP A 362 3.82 -5.34 -29.09
C ASP A 362 3.89 -4.21 -28.04
N GLY A 363 5.09 -3.74 -27.66
CA GLY A 363 5.28 -2.68 -26.66
C GLY A 363 4.74 -3.02 -25.27
N VAL A 364 4.75 -4.31 -24.90
CA VAL A 364 4.11 -4.82 -23.66
C VAL A 364 4.68 -4.17 -22.41
N TYR A 365 5.98 -3.87 -22.41
CA TYR A 365 6.69 -3.22 -21.31
C TYR A 365 7.08 -1.77 -21.59
N ASP A 366 6.42 -1.13 -22.55
CA ASP A 366 6.68 0.27 -22.83
C ASP A 366 6.37 1.15 -21.63
N SER A 367 7.27 2.08 -21.35
CA SER A 367 7.15 3.06 -20.27
C SER A 367 7.54 4.45 -20.77
N VAL A 368 7.04 5.49 -20.14
CA VAL A 368 7.35 6.88 -20.44
C VAL A 368 8.23 7.43 -19.34
N HIS A 369 9.39 7.98 -19.74
CA HIS A 369 10.31 8.68 -18.84
C HIS A 369 10.38 10.14 -19.23
N ILE A 370 10.27 11.02 -18.25
CA ILE A 370 10.28 12.48 -18.44
C ILE A 370 11.51 13.03 -17.76
N GLU A 371 12.42 13.58 -18.54
CA GLU A 371 13.64 14.22 -18.04
C GLU A 371 13.57 15.73 -18.23
N THR A 372 14.16 16.47 -17.29
CA THR A 372 14.25 17.92 -17.34
C THR A 372 15.70 18.33 -17.34
N PHE A 373 16.11 19.02 -18.41
CA PHE A 373 17.43 19.60 -18.52
C PHE A 373 17.31 21.10 -18.26
N THR A 374 18.14 21.61 -17.36
CA THR A 374 18.16 23.02 -16.99
C THR A 374 19.51 23.62 -17.33
N ILE A 375 19.50 24.79 -17.94
CA ILE A 375 20.71 25.58 -18.24
C ILE A 375 20.53 26.99 -17.71
N ASP A 376 21.53 27.46 -16.97
CA ASP A 376 21.52 28.83 -16.43
C ASP A 376 22.36 29.77 -17.29
N VAL A 377 21.90 31.00 -17.40
CA VAL A 377 22.62 32.10 -18.00
C VAL A 377 23.30 32.91 -16.91
N ARG A 378 24.60 33.10 -17.00
CA ARG A 378 25.41 33.78 -16.00
C ARG A 378 25.94 35.11 -16.51
N ASP A 379 26.02 36.08 -15.62
CA ASP A 379 26.77 37.30 -15.87
C ASP A 379 28.26 37.06 -15.68
N THR A 380 29.04 37.29 -16.73
CA THR A 380 30.49 37.18 -16.65
C THR A 380 31.14 38.56 -16.66
N LYS A 381 32.42 38.67 -16.24
CA LYS A 381 33.15 39.93 -16.27
C LYS A 381 33.29 40.53 -17.68
N LEU A 382 33.09 39.73 -18.72
CA LEU A 382 33.21 40.12 -20.14
C LEU A 382 31.86 40.34 -20.82
N GLY A 383 30.76 40.19 -20.07
CA GLY A 383 29.40 40.33 -20.55
C GLY A 383 28.52 39.14 -20.15
N PRO A 384 27.20 39.26 -20.31
CA PRO A 384 26.29 38.19 -20.02
C PRO A 384 26.40 37.03 -21.02
N GLU A 385 26.22 35.81 -20.57
CA GLU A 385 25.97 34.66 -21.44
C GLU A 385 24.64 34.90 -22.18
N LEU A 386 24.52 34.36 -23.38
CA LEU A 386 23.32 34.53 -24.21
C LEU A 386 22.84 33.15 -24.69
N ILE A 387 21.52 32.92 -24.62
CA ILE A 387 20.88 31.80 -25.29
C ILE A 387 20.50 32.28 -26.70
N THR A 388 20.99 31.60 -27.72
CA THR A 388 20.75 31.93 -29.12
C THR A 388 20.88 30.70 -30.00
N ARG A 389 20.18 30.72 -31.14
CA ARG A 389 20.35 29.74 -32.21
C ARG A 389 21.67 29.96 -32.97
N ASP A 390 22.21 31.15 -32.92
CA ASP A 390 23.39 31.57 -33.71
C ASP A 390 24.67 31.11 -32.99
N ILE A 391 25.06 29.88 -33.22
CA ILE A 391 26.22 29.24 -32.59
C ILE A 391 27.34 29.17 -33.63
N PRO A 392 28.51 29.79 -33.38
CA PRO A 392 29.64 29.70 -34.28
C PRO A 392 30.21 28.28 -34.35
N ASN A 393 30.70 27.89 -35.53
CA ASN A 393 31.35 26.60 -35.81
C ASN A 393 30.45 25.36 -35.66
N VAL A 394 29.14 25.52 -35.72
CA VAL A 394 28.16 24.41 -35.73
C VAL A 394 27.38 24.50 -37.04
N GLY A 395 27.27 23.34 -37.75
CA GLY A 395 26.52 23.25 -38.99
C GLY A 395 25.01 23.43 -38.77
N GLU A 396 24.36 24.14 -39.71
CA GLU A 396 22.90 24.43 -39.64
C GLU A 396 22.04 23.16 -39.47
N GLY A 397 22.48 22.03 -39.99
CA GLY A 397 21.80 20.75 -39.85
C GLY A 397 21.63 20.30 -38.39
N LYS A 398 22.57 20.65 -37.50
CA LYS A 398 22.48 20.36 -36.05
C LYS A 398 21.62 21.37 -35.29
N LEU A 399 21.39 22.54 -35.86
CA LEU A 399 20.61 23.63 -35.28
C LEU A 399 19.16 23.67 -35.79
N LYS A 400 18.78 22.74 -36.68
CA LYS A 400 17.47 22.72 -37.36
C LYS A 400 16.28 22.70 -36.41
N ASP A 401 16.42 22.04 -35.29
CA ASP A 401 15.35 21.83 -34.31
C ASP A 401 15.31 22.90 -33.21
N LEU A 402 16.22 23.87 -33.24
CA LEU A 402 16.19 25.05 -32.37
C LEU A 402 15.22 26.09 -32.90
N ASN A 403 14.43 26.71 -32.01
CA ASN A 403 13.61 27.88 -32.32
C ASN A 403 14.46 29.16 -32.40
N GLU A 404 13.82 30.31 -32.63
CA GLU A 404 14.50 31.62 -32.73
C GLU A 404 15.21 32.00 -31.42
N ASP A 405 14.68 31.52 -30.27
CA ASP A 405 15.28 31.77 -28.96
C ASP A 405 16.46 30.84 -28.65
N GLY A 406 16.82 29.93 -29.54
CA GLY A 406 17.92 28.98 -29.34
C GLY A 406 17.58 27.76 -28.46
N ILE A 407 16.30 27.49 -28.26
CA ILE A 407 15.80 26.33 -27.48
C ILE A 407 15.14 25.36 -28.46
N VAL A 408 15.24 24.04 -28.19
CA VAL A 408 14.59 23.02 -29.01
C VAL A 408 13.08 23.26 -29.08
N ARG A 409 12.51 23.16 -30.29
CA ARG A 409 11.07 23.35 -30.49
C ARG A 409 10.26 22.23 -29.89
N ILE A 410 9.04 22.54 -29.42
CA ILE A 410 8.08 21.56 -28.93
C ILE A 410 7.69 20.62 -30.08
N GLY A 411 7.69 19.31 -29.81
CA GLY A 411 7.39 18.26 -30.79
C GLY A 411 8.59 17.78 -31.61
N ALA A 412 9.80 18.31 -31.39
CA ALA A 412 11.00 17.79 -32.01
C ALA A 412 11.36 16.40 -31.48
N THR A 413 11.72 15.49 -32.37
CA THR A 413 12.36 14.23 -32.01
C THR A 413 13.84 14.45 -31.87
N VAL A 414 14.40 14.13 -30.70
CA VAL A 414 15.83 14.34 -30.40
C VAL A 414 16.54 13.01 -30.24
N HIS A 415 17.79 12.97 -30.66
CA HIS A 415 18.66 11.80 -30.60
C HIS A 415 19.96 12.15 -29.88
N GLU A 416 20.74 11.14 -29.57
CA GLU A 416 22.07 11.32 -28.98
C GLU A 416 22.95 12.23 -29.86
N GLY A 417 23.53 13.27 -29.25
CA GLY A 417 24.35 14.25 -29.92
C GLY A 417 23.60 15.45 -30.51
N ASP A 418 22.27 15.50 -30.41
CA ASP A 418 21.48 16.65 -30.83
C ASP A 418 21.59 17.82 -29.85
N ILE A 419 21.50 19.03 -30.34
CA ILE A 419 21.61 20.25 -29.56
C ILE A 419 20.21 20.63 -29.05
N LEU A 420 20.06 20.69 -27.73
CA LEU A 420 18.80 21.06 -27.07
C LEU A 420 18.71 22.59 -26.85
N VAL A 421 19.82 23.21 -26.51
CA VAL A 421 19.90 24.65 -26.25
C VAL A 421 21.22 25.20 -26.81
N GLY A 422 21.16 26.31 -27.51
CA GLY A 422 22.34 27.06 -27.97
C GLY A 422 22.70 28.14 -26.96
N LYS A 423 23.88 28.04 -26.34
CA LYS A 423 24.38 29.02 -25.39
C LYS A 423 25.79 29.50 -25.79
N ILE A 424 25.98 30.79 -25.84
CA ILE A 424 27.30 31.41 -26.08
C ILE A 424 27.76 32.15 -24.83
N THR A 425 29.06 32.04 -24.54
CA THR A 425 29.72 32.74 -23.44
C THR A 425 30.75 33.70 -24.03
N PRO A 426 30.73 35.01 -23.71
CA PRO A 426 31.74 35.91 -24.17
C PRO A 426 33.10 35.54 -23.57
N LYS A 427 34.08 35.33 -24.44
CA LYS A 427 35.49 35.14 -24.05
C LYS A 427 36.26 36.38 -24.39
N GLY A 428 37.24 36.76 -23.55
CA GLY A 428 38.19 37.81 -23.88
C GLY A 428 39.01 37.43 -25.12
N GLU A 429 39.59 38.43 -25.78
CA GLU A 429 40.48 38.24 -26.93
C GLU A 429 41.61 37.26 -26.56
N THR A 430 41.45 36.00 -26.90
CA THR A 430 42.53 35.02 -26.97
C THR A 430 42.89 34.93 -28.46
N GLU A 431 44.18 35.03 -28.75
CA GLU A 431 44.69 34.80 -30.10
C GLU A 431 44.10 33.53 -30.67
N LEU A 432 43.36 33.68 -31.77
CA LEU A 432 42.82 32.57 -32.54
C LEU A 432 44.00 31.77 -33.10
N THR A 433 44.31 30.64 -32.50
CA THR A 433 45.13 29.63 -33.17
C THR A 433 44.37 29.11 -34.38
N ALA A 434 45.04 29.01 -35.48
CA ALA A 434 44.52 28.68 -36.80
C ALA A 434 43.60 27.45 -36.87
#